data_80071ce34aa41b0c2fb6dcf0cbf5ce28
#
_entry.id   80071ce34aa41b0c2fb6dcf0cbf5ce28
#
_cell.length_a   1.000
_cell.length_b   1.000
_cell.length_c   1.000
_cell.angle_alpha   90.00
_cell.angle_beta   90.00
_cell.angle_gamma   90.00
#
_symmetry.space_group_name_H-M   'P 1'
#
loop_
_entity.id
_entity.type
_entity.pdbx_description
1 polymer ?
#
loop_
_entity_poly.entity_id
_entity_poly.type
_entity_poly.pdbx_seq_one_letter_code
_entity_poly.pdbx_strand_id
1 'polypeptide(L)'
;MKLSEKEASEVIDALKKYMQEQQAYLNVDLKQSEVAVAIGYPTYLLSAIFTHYLKMGYYDFVNSYRVEQFKQSVSEGKHKKYTLVTLAEKCGFKSKASFFRAFKKFTGTTPNEYIQQFDKEWPILHITGGITHLWYRFILLIIKRIKHK
;
A
#
# COMPACT_ATOMS: atom_id res chain seq x y z
N MET A 1 9.61 28.09 -1.34
CA MET A 1 8.52 28.28 -0.38
C MET A 1 8.64 27.21 0.71
N LYS A 2 8.91 27.61 1.93
CA LYS A 2 9.07 26.68 3.04
C LYS A 2 7.75 26.63 3.78
N LEU A 3 7.01 25.53 3.65
CA LEU A 3 5.80 25.30 4.45
C LEU A 3 6.16 25.13 5.92
N SER A 4 5.30 25.58 6.81
CA SER A 4 5.40 25.21 8.22
C SER A 4 5.11 23.70 8.36
N GLU A 5 5.65 23.09 9.41
CA GLU A 5 5.36 21.66 9.70
C GLU A 5 3.87 21.38 9.86
N LYS A 6 3.12 22.33 10.41
CA LYS A 6 1.68 22.22 10.56
C LYS A 6 0.96 22.19 9.21
N GLU A 7 1.27 23.12 8.32
CA GLU A 7 0.67 23.15 6.97
C GLU A 7 1.03 21.90 6.19
N ALA A 8 2.26 21.43 6.28
CA ALA A 8 2.67 20.18 5.63
C ALA A 8 1.90 18.96 6.17
N SER A 9 1.70 18.89 7.48
CA SER A 9 0.91 17.82 8.11
C SER A 9 -0.54 17.82 7.62
N GLU A 10 -1.19 18.98 7.55
CA GLU A 10 -2.56 19.13 7.06
C GLU A 10 -2.72 18.61 5.63
N VAL A 11 -1.78 18.93 4.73
CA VAL A 11 -1.79 18.45 3.35
C VAL A 11 -1.55 16.94 3.29
N ILE A 12 -0.63 16.42 4.09
CA ILE A 12 -0.35 14.97 4.16
C ILE A 12 -1.57 14.20 4.68
N ASP A 13 -2.25 14.72 5.69
CA ASP A 13 -3.45 14.10 6.25
C ASP A 13 -4.61 14.10 5.24
N ALA A 14 -4.82 15.20 4.51
CA ALA A 14 -5.79 15.27 3.43
C ALA A 14 -5.48 14.26 2.31
N LEU A 15 -4.21 14.14 1.94
CA LEU A 15 -3.73 13.19 0.93
C LEU A 15 -3.97 11.74 1.36
N LYS A 16 -3.61 11.38 2.58
CA LYS A 16 -3.82 10.04 3.14
C LYS A 16 -5.30 9.70 3.23
N LYS A 17 -6.10 10.65 3.74
CA LYS A 17 -7.56 10.49 3.83
C LYS A 17 -8.19 10.23 2.47
N TYR A 18 -7.82 11.01 1.45
CA TYR A 18 -8.30 10.81 0.09
C TYR A 18 -7.96 9.44 -0.47
N MET A 19 -6.71 8.99 -0.28
CA MET A 19 -6.29 7.65 -0.71
C MET A 19 -7.08 6.55 -0.01
N GLN A 20 -7.31 6.65 1.30
CA GLN A 20 -7.97 5.62 2.10
C GLN A 20 -9.49 5.58 1.89
N GLU A 21 -10.15 6.72 1.96
CA GLU A 21 -11.62 6.79 1.91
C GLU A 21 -12.17 6.62 0.49
N GLN A 22 -11.51 7.23 -0.51
CA GLN A 22 -11.93 7.15 -1.89
C GLN A 22 -11.28 6.00 -2.66
N GLN A 23 -10.30 5.32 -2.04
CA GLN A 23 -9.50 4.28 -2.69
C GLN A 23 -8.96 4.73 -4.05
N ALA A 24 -8.56 5.99 -4.15
CA ALA A 24 -8.16 6.64 -5.40
C ALA A 24 -7.02 5.92 -6.10
N TYR A 25 -6.16 5.21 -5.35
CA TYR A 25 -5.07 4.40 -5.86
C TYR A 25 -5.52 3.25 -6.78
N LEU A 26 -6.80 2.85 -6.76
CA LEU A 26 -7.35 1.85 -7.68
C LEU A 26 -7.51 2.37 -9.11
N ASN A 27 -7.56 3.70 -9.29
CA ASN A 27 -7.51 4.29 -10.61
C ASN A 27 -6.11 4.11 -11.21
N VAL A 28 -6.03 3.32 -12.29
CA VAL A 28 -4.78 2.97 -12.98
C VAL A 28 -4.01 4.19 -13.48
N ASP A 29 -4.75 5.20 -13.97
CA ASP A 29 -4.20 6.41 -14.59
C ASP A 29 -4.26 7.64 -13.66
N LEU A 30 -4.34 7.44 -12.35
CA LEU A 30 -4.42 8.51 -11.34
C LEU A 30 -3.22 9.46 -11.45
N LYS A 31 -3.51 10.75 -11.75
CA LYS A 31 -2.50 11.79 -11.89
C LYS A 31 -2.38 12.64 -10.62
N GLN A 32 -1.17 13.10 -10.33
CA GLN A 32 -0.93 13.99 -9.20
C GLN A 32 -1.77 15.26 -9.23
N SER A 33 -1.99 15.81 -10.44
CA SER A 33 -2.84 17.00 -10.63
C SER A 33 -4.31 16.75 -10.26
N GLU A 34 -4.84 15.56 -10.55
CA GLU A 34 -6.20 15.17 -10.19
C GLU A 34 -6.34 15.02 -8.66
N VAL A 35 -5.34 14.41 -8.02
CA VAL A 35 -5.30 14.31 -6.56
C VAL A 35 -5.24 15.69 -5.92
N ALA A 36 -4.40 16.59 -6.45
CA ALA A 36 -4.27 17.95 -5.94
C ALA A 36 -5.61 18.70 -5.96
N VAL A 37 -6.34 18.63 -7.10
CA VAL A 37 -7.68 19.21 -7.22
C VAL A 37 -8.65 18.58 -6.24
N ALA A 38 -8.66 17.26 -6.12
CA ALA A 38 -9.59 16.53 -5.25
C ALA A 38 -9.43 16.88 -3.76
N ILE A 39 -8.19 17.13 -3.32
CA ILE A 39 -7.93 17.49 -1.92
C ILE A 39 -7.90 19.01 -1.67
N GLY A 40 -8.11 19.83 -2.73
CA GLY A 40 -8.22 21.29 -2.63
C GLY A 40 -6.88 22.03 -2.49
N TYR A 41 -5.77 21.44 -2.98
CA TYR A 41 -4.45 22.05 -2.90
C TYR A 41 -3.81 22.18 -4.28
N PRO A 42 -2.95 23.19 -4.52
CA PRO A 42 -2.23 23.33 -5.78
C PRO A 42 -1.25 22.17 -6.03
N THR A 43 -1.08 21.79 -7.30
CA THR A 43 -0.17 20.68 -7.67
C THR A 43 1.27 20.93 -7.26
N TYR A 44 1.77 22.18 -7.32
CA TYR A 44 3.13 22.50 -6.90
C TYR A 44 3.36 22.24 -5.40
N LEU A 45 2.30 22.41 -4.59
CA LEU A 45 2.36 22.16 -3.16
C LEU A 45 2.52 20.65 -2.89
N LEU A 46 1.74 19.80 -3.58
CA LEU A 46 1.93 18.35 -3.50
C LEU A 46 3.33 17.94 -3.91
N SER A 47 3.88 18.52 -4.97
CA SER A 47 5.26 18.24 -5.40
C SER A 47 6.27 18.58 -4.30
N ALA A 48 6.09 19.69 -3.62
CA ALA A 48 6.93 20.07 -2.48
C ALA A 48 6.78 19.10 -1.29
N ILE A 49 5.55 18.64 -1.01
CA ILE A 49 5.27 17.63 0.03
C ILE A 49 6.00 16.32 -0.27
N PHE A 50 5.90 15.80 -1.49
CA PHE A 50 6.59 14.56 -1.87
C PHE A 50 8.11 14.70 -1.76
N THR A 51 8.67 15.80 -2.23
CA THR A 51 10.13 16.03 -2.28
C THR A 51 10.71 16.29 -0.89
N HIS A 52 10.10 17.18 -0.11
CA HIS A 52 10.71 17.72 1.10
C HIS A 52 10.26 17.02 2.39
N TYR A 53 9.02 16.53 2.45
CA TYR A 53 8.43 15.94 3.67
C TYR A 53 8.33 14.43 3.60
N LEU A 54 7.74 13.87 2.55
CA LEU A 54 7.60 12.43 2.40
C LEU A 54 8.87 11.73 1.89
N LYS A 55 9.79 12.47 1.26
CA LYS A 55 11.04 11.94 0.71
C LYS A 55 10.85 10.77 -0.25
N MET A 56 9.74 10.77 -0.97
CA MET A 56 9.38 9.75 -1.97
C MET A 56 8.67 10.38 -3.16
N GLY A 57 8.68 9.70 -4.31
CA GLY A 57 7.94 10.14 -5.49
C GLY A 57 6.44 9.88 -5.38
N TYR A 58 5.64 10.67 -6.11
CA TYR A 58 4.19 10.50 -6.18
C TYR A 58 3.76 9.06 -6.54
N TYR A 59 4.37 8.48 -7.59
CA TYR A 59 4.05 7.12 -8.01
C TYR A 59 4.44 6.06 -6.98
N ASP A 60 5.53 6.25 -6.25
CA ASP A 60 5.90 5.37 -5.14
C ASP A 60 4.87 5.44 -4.02
N PHE A 61 4.40 6.64 -3.70
CA PHE A 61 3.34 6.82 -2.72
C PHE A 61 2.05 6.09 -3.12
N VAL A 62 1.57 6.28 -4.35
CA VAL A 62 0.38 5.57 -4.86
C VAL A 62 0.61 4.06 -4.89
N ASN A 63 1.75 3.61 -5.37
CA ASN A 63 2.09 2.20 -5.44
C ASN A 63 2.21 1.54 -4.06
N SER A 64 2.58 2.26 -3.01
CA SER A 64 2.58 1.73 -1.65
C SER A 64 1.18 1.30 -1.20
N TYR A 65 0.14 2.07 -1.50
CA TYR A 65 -1.25 1.71 -1.25
C TYR A 65 -1.70 0.51 -2.08
N ARG A 66 -1.31 0.47 -3.37
CA ARG A 66 -1.63 -0.66 -4.27
C ARG A 66 -1.00 -1.96 -3.79
N VAL A 67 0.23 -1.92 -3.30
CA VAL A 67 0.92 -3.09 -2.71
C VAL A 67 0.21 -3.55 -1.45
N GLU A 68 -0.19 -2.64 -0.55
CA GLU A 68 -0.95 -3.01 0.65
C GLU A 68 -2.32 -3.61 0.29
N GLN A 69 -3.01 -3.08 -0.72
CA GLN A 69 -4.26 -3.65 -1.23
C GLN A 69 -4.07 -5.07 -1.79
N PHE A 70 -2.96 -5.31 -2.49
CA PHE A 70 -2.62 -6.66 -2.95
C PHE A 70 -2.38 -7.61 -1.77
N LYS A 71 -1.62 -7.22 -0.77
CA LYS A 71 -1.38 -8.01 0.44
C LYS A 71 -2.68 -8.34 1.18
N GLN A 72 -3.59 -7.37 1.27
CA GLN A 72 -4.92 -7.61 1.82
C GLN A 72 -5.71 -8.62 0.98
N SER A 73 -5.68 -8.51 -0.34
CA SER A 73 -6.33 -9.47 -1.25
C SER A 73 -5.81 -10.90 -1.07
N VAL A 74 -4.51 -11.05 -0.83
CA VAL A 74 -3.90 -12.35 -0.50
C VAL A 74 -4.42 -12.86 0.83
N SER A 75 -4.48 -12.02 1.86
CA SER A 75 -5.00 -12.41 3.19
C SER A 75 -6.48 -12.81 3.18
N GLU A 76 -7.25 -12.29 2.24
CA GLU A 76 -8.64 -12.66 1.98
C GLU A 76 -8.79 -13.94 1.10
N GLY A 77 -7.68 -14.56 0.72
CA GLY A 77 -7.66 -15.78 -0.10
C GLY A 77 -7.97 -15.56 -1.59
N LYS A 78 -8.00 -14.31 -2.06
CA LYS A 78 -8.33 -13.99 -3.47
C LYS A 78 -7.30 -14.52 -4.46
N HIS A 79 -6.04 -14.73 -4.03
CA HIS A 79 -4.98 -15.34 -4.84
C HIS A 79 -5.27 -16.81 -5.24
N LYS A 80 -6.22 -17.45 -4.57
CA LYS A 80 -6.69 -18.81 -4.94
C LYS A 80 -7.74 -18.78 -6.05
N LYS A 81 -8.39 -17.63 -6.28
CA LYS A 81 -9.45 -17.46 -7.28
C LYS A 81 -8.98 -16.75 -8.53
N TYR A 82 -8.01 -15.85 -8.40
CA TYR A 82 -7.53 -14.98 -9.48
C TYR A 82 -6.06 -15.22 -9.75
N THR A 83 -5.65 -15.00 -11.01
CA THR A 83 -4.22 -14.96 -11.33
C THR A 83 -3.55 -13.77 -10.66
N LEU A 84 -2.26 -13.86 -10.47
CA LEU A 84 -1.45 -12.79 -9.89
C LEU A 84 -1.57 -11.47 -10.67
N VAL A 85 -1.61 -11.57 -12.01
CA VAL A 85 -1.78 -10.41 -12.89
C VAL A 85 -3.17 -9.77 -12.70
N THR A 86 -4.22 -10.58 -12.69
CA THR A 86 -5.59 -10.10 -12.47
C THR A 86 -5.74 -9.42 -11.10
N LEU A 87 -5.11 -9.96 -10.06
CA LEU A 87 -5.11 -9.30 -8.74
C LEU A 87 -4.37 -7.97 -8.76
N ALA A 88 -3.22 -7.91 -9.43
CA ALA A 88 -2.46 -6.67 -9.55
C ALA A 88 -3.24 -5.58 -10.30
N GLU A 89 -3.94 -5.94 -11.38
CA GLU A 89 -4.83 -5.04 -12.13
C GLU A 89 -5.97 -4.52 -11.25
N LYS A 90 -6.61 -5.38 -10.47
CA LYS A 90 -7.65 -5.00 -9.50
C LYS A 90 -7.13 -4.07 -8.39
N CYS A 91 -5.83 -4.10 -8.11
CA CYS A 91 -5.17 -3.18 -7.18
C CYS A 91 -4.71 -1.87 -7.82
N GLY A 92 -4.98 -1.65 -9.12
CA GLY A 92 -4.67 -0.41 -9.83
C GLY A 92 -3.34 -0.42 -10.59
N PHE A 93 -2.64 -1.54 -10.69
CA PHE A 93 -1.41 -1.63 -11.49
C PHE A 93 -1.73 -1.76 -12.98
N LYS A 94 -1.03 -0.97 -13.80
CA LYS A 94 -1.21 -0.95 -15.25
C LYS A 94 -0.52 -2.13 -15.96
N SER A 95 0.55 -2.65 -15.39
CA SER A 95 1.34 -3.74 -15.98
C SER A 95 1.93 -4.66 -14.93
N LYS A 96 2.18 -5.90 -15.33
CA LYS A 96 2.91 -6.89 -14.50
C LYS A 96 4.29 -6.37 -14.09
N ALA A 97 5.02 -5.72 -15.00
CA ALA A 97 6.36 -5.20 -14.72
C ALA A 97 6.35 -4.12 -13.64
N SER A 98 5.40 -3.16 -13.70
CA SER A 98 5.27 -2.11 -12.67
C SER A 98 4.86 -2.68 -11.33
N PHE A 99 3.98 -3.68 -11.32
CA PHE A 99 3.57 -4.38 -10.10
C PHE A 99 4.75 -5.10 -9.43
N PHE A 100 5.47 -5.95 -10.16
CA PHE A 100 6.60 -6.72 -9.60
C PHE A 100 7.68 -5.81 -9.04
N ARG A 101 8.01 -4.73 -9.75
CA ARG A 101 9.01 -3.74 -9.32
C ARG A 101 8.58 -3.04 -8.03
N ALA A 102 7.34 -2.54 -7.97
CA ALA A 102 6.81 -1.88 -6.80
C ALA A 102 6.71 -2.85 -5.62
N PHE A 103 6.21 -4.06 -5.84
CA PHE A 103 6.06 -5.06 -4.79
C PHE A 103 7.41 -5.40 -4.15
N LYS A 104 8.42 -5.71 -4.96
CA LYS A 104 9.77 -6.00 -4.47
C LYS A 104 10.40 -4.80 -3.75
N LYS A 105 10.17 -3.58 -4.25
CA LYS A 105 10.66 -2.35 -3.61
C LYS A 105 10.11 -2.19 -2.19
N PHE A 106 8.82 -2.44 -1.97
CA PHE A 106 8.16 -2.20 -0.67
C PHE A 106 8.20 -3.39 0.27
N THR A 107 8.33 -4.61 -0.23
CA THR A 107 8.29 -5.84 0.59
C THR A 107 9.64 -6.54 0.71
N GLY A 108 10.57 -6.26 -0.18
CA GLY A 108 11.87 -6.96 -0.29
C GLY A 108 11.79 -8.32 -0.98
N THR A 109 10.59 -8.82 -1.30
CA THR A 109 10.36 -10.13 -1.92
C THR A 109 9.53 -10.02 -3.19
N THR A 110 9.52 -11.06 -4.01
CA THR A 110 8.61 -11.13 -5.15
C THR A 110 7.19 -11.45 -4.69
N PRO A 111 6.15 -11.09 -5.48
CA PRO A 111 4.78 -11.47 -5.16
C PRO A 111 4.56 -12.98 -5.01
N ASN A 112 5.23 -13.79 -5.82
CA ASN A 112 5.15 -15.25 -5.72
C ASN A 112 5.74 -15.78 -4.41
N GLU A 113 6.92 -15.31 -4.03
CA GLU A 113 7.56 -15.68 -2.76
C GLU A 113 6.68 -15.27 -1.57
N TYR A 114 6.09 -14.09 -1.63
CA TYR A 114 5.18 -13.59 -0.60
C TYR A 114 3.95 -14.51 -0.44
N ILE A 115 3.31 -14.91 -1.55
CA ILE A 115 2.15 -15.82 -1.52
C ILE A 115 2.56 -17.20 -0.99
N GLN A 116 3.70 -17.74 -1.44
CA GLN A 116 4.18 -19.05 -0.96
C GLN A 116 4.45 -19.03 0.54
N GLN A 117 5.06 -17.97 1.06
CA GLN A 117 5.29 -17.82 2.48
C GLN A 117 3.97 -17.68 3.24
N PHE A 118 3.06 -16.87 2.74
CA PHE A 118 1.74 -16.69 3.33
C PHE A 118 0.97 -18.03 3.41
N ASP A 119 0.94 -18.81 2.34
CA ASP A 119 0.25 -20.10 2.28
C ASP A 119 0.88 -21.17 3.21
N LYS A 120 2.19 -21.09 3.46
CA LYS A 120 2.87 -21.98 4.43
C LYS A 120 2.52 -21.64 5.88
N GLU A 121 2.33 -20.37 6.18
CA GLU A 121 2.01 -19.89 7.54
C GLU A 121 0.52 -19.97 7.84
N TRP A 122 -0.36 -19.92 6.84
CA TRP A 122 -1.81 -19.89 6.96
C TRP A 122 -2.45 -21.14 7.61
N PRO A 123 -2.02 -22.39 7.35
CA PRO A 123 -2.61 -23.57 7.96
C PRO A 123 -2.52 -23.59 9.49
N ILE A 124 -1.47 -22.99 10.05
CA ILE A 124 -1.24 -22.95 11.51
C ILE A 124 -2.29 -22.07 12.20
N LEU A 125 -2.81 -21.06 11.51
CA LEU A 125 -3.77 -20.08 12.04
C LEU A 125 -5.23 -20.57 12.00
N HIS A 126 -5.56 -21.45 11.06
CA HIS A 126 -6.90 -22.05 10.97
C HIS A 126 -7.16 -23.12 12.04
N ILE A 127 -6.11 -23.73 12.58
CA ILE A 127 -6.22 -24.79 13.61
C ILE A 127 -6.55 -24.18 14.98
N THR A 128 -6.28 -22.91 15.21
CA THR A 128 -6.49 -22.24 16.51
C THR A 128 -7.84 -21.53 16.65
N GLY A 129 -8.81 -21.78 15.75
CA GLY A 129 -10.21 -21.39 15.90
C GLY A 129 -10.45 -19.88 16.14
N GLY A 130 -10.70 -19.12 15.09
CA GLY A 130 -11.46 -17.87 15.22
C GLY A 130 -10.68 -16.63 15.63
N ILE A 131 -9.37 -16.58 15.47
CA ILE A 131 -8.60 -15.35 15.70
C ILE A 131 -8.83 -14.41 14.52
N THR A 132 -9.48 -13.28 14.78
CA THR A 132 -9.79 -12.27 13.77
C THR A 132 -8.52 -11.67 13.16
N HIS A 133 -8.62 -11.22 11.92
CA HIS A 133 -7.55 -10.58 11.12
C HIS A 133 -6.78 -9.46 11.88
N LEU A 134 -7.42 -8.81 12.86
CA LEU A 134 -6.79 -7.79 13.72
C LEU A 134 -5.72 -8.40 14.65
N TRP A 135 -5.94 -9.59 15.20
CA TRP A 135 -5.01 -10.30 16.07
C TRP A 135 -3.76 -10.76 15.32
N TYR A 136 -3.91 -11.17 14.06
CA TYR A 136 -2.79 -11.57 13.21
C TYR A 136 -1.82 -10.41 12.94
N ARG A 137 -2.35 -9.22 12.63
CA ARG A 137 -1.53 -8.00 12.48
C ARG A 137 -0.81 -7.65 13.79
N PHE A 138 -1.46 -7.88 14.92
CA PHE A 138 -0.88 -7.61 16.25
C PHE A 138 0.25 -8.60 16.58
N ILE A 139 0.07 -9.87 16.29
CA ILE A 139 1.08 -10.93 16.49
C ILE A 139 2.28 -10.72 15.56
N LEU A 140 2.07 -10.38 14.29
CA LEU A 140 3.17 -10.07 13.36
C LEU A 140 3.99 -8.85 13.79
N LEU A 141 3.35 -7.82 14.34
CA LEU A 141 4.04 -6.66 14.93
C LEU A 141 4.88 -7.04 16.14
N ILE A 142 4.40 -7.93 16.99
CA ILE A 142 5.13 -8.44 18.17
C ILE A 142 6.32 -9.30 17.73
N ILE A 143 6.14 -10.22 16.76
CA ILE A 143 7.21 -11.09 16.26
C ILE A 143 8.32 -10.26 15.57
N LYS A 144 7.97 -9.23 14.79
CA LYS A 144 8.95 -8.30 14.21
C LYS A 144 9.74 -7.54 15.28
N ARG A 145 9.09 -7.20 16.39
CA ARG A 145 9.75 -6.49 17.50
C ARG A 145 10.70 -7.37 18.31
N ILE A 146 10.45 -8.67 18.35
CA ILE A 146 11.30 -9.65 19.06
C ILE A 146 12.54 -10.04 18.24
N LYS A 147 12.45 -10.07 16.90
CA LYS A 147 13.58 -10.38 16.01
C LYS A 147 14.61 -9.24 15.84
N HIS A 148 14.34 -8.05 16.37
CA HIS A 148 15.26 -6.90 16.36
C HIS A 148 15.85 -6.56 17.74
N LYS A 149 15.83 -7.49 18.68
CA LYS A 149 16.66 -7.52 19.89
C LYS A 149 17.69 -8.66 19.74
#